data_e104e84b3d6a1991157632a484ee0cba
#
_entry.id   e104e84b3d6a1991157632a484ee0cba
#
_cell.length_a   1.000
_cell.length_b   1.000
_cell.length_c   1.000
_cell.angle_alpha   90.00
_cell.angle_beta   90.00
_cell.angle_gamma   90.00
#
_symmetry.space_group_name_H-M   'P 1'
#
loop_
_entity.id
_entity.type
_entity.pdbx_description
1 polymer ?
#
loop_
_entity_poly.entity_id
_entity_poly.type
_entity_poly.pdbx_seq_one_letter_code
_entity_poly.pdbx_strand_id
1 'polypeptide(L)'
;MGQLRGHRGAIVNIASTRASQSEVNCEAYAASKGGLVALTHALAVSLGPEVRVNCVSPGWIDARDPSARRAEPLSDADHAQHPAGRVGTVEDVAAMVAWLLSRNAGFVTGQEFVVDGGMTKTMIYSD
;
A
#
# COMPACT_ATOMS: atom_id res chain seq x y z
N MET A 1 -14.13 3.25 19.03
CA MET A 1 -12.73 3.72 19.27
C MET A 1 -12.26 3.45 20.70
N GLY A 2 -13.13 3.53 21.72
CA GLY A 2 -12.72 3.29 23.09
C GLY A 2 -12.05 1.93 23.34
N GLN A 3 -12.55 0.87 22.69
CA GLN A 3 -11.92 -0.44 22.81
C GLN A 3 -10.50 -0.48 22.25
N LEU A 4 -10.28 0.10 21.05
CA LEU A 4 -8.93 0.17 20.46
C LEU A 4 -7.98 0.96 21.35
N ARG A 5 -8.42 2.09 21.87
CA ARG A 5 -7.59 2.90 22.77
C ARG A 5 -7.23 2.14 24.04
N GLY A 6 -8.22 1.47 24.65
CA GLY A 6 -8.00 0.71 25.89
C GLY A 6 -7.07 -0.48 25.72
N HIS A 7 -6.97 -1.04 24.51
CA HIS A 7 -6.20 -2.25 24.21
C HIS A 7 -4.95 -2.01 23.34
N ARG A 8 -4.58 -0.76 23.08
CA ARG A 8 -3.45 -0.41 22.22
C ARG A 8 -3.53 -1.06 20.85
N GLY A 9 -4.51 -0.63 20.08
CA GLY A 9 -4.77 -1.17 18.75
C GLY A 9 -3.88 -0.59 17.68
N ALA A 10 -4.03 -1.14 16.47
CA ALA A 10 -3.41 -0.64 15.25
C ALA A 10 -4.41 -0.70 14.10
N ILE A 11 -4.39 0.32 13.26
CA ILE A 11 -5.21 0.42 12.05
C ILE A 11 -4.27 0.54 10.87
N VAL A 12 -4.57 -0.19 9.80
CA VAL A 12 -3.87 -0.05 8.52
C VAL A 12 -4.91 0.27 7.45
N ASN A 13 -4.75 1.44 6.83
CA ASN A 13 -5.55 1.84 5.68
C ASN A 13 -4.87 1.38 4.39
N ILE A 14 -5.64 0.94 3.42
CA ILE A 14 -5.11 0.53 2.11
C ILE A 14 -5.46 1.63 1.10
N ALA A 15 -4.42 2.33 0.63
CA ALA A 15 -4.56 3.32 -0.41
C ALA A 15 -4.08 2.75 -1.77
N SER A 16 -3.27 3.48 -2.48
CA SER A 16 -2.71 3.08 -3.76
C SER A 16 -1.59 4.04 -4.15
N THR A 17 -0.67 3.62 -5.00
CA THR A 17 0.30 4.54 -5.61
C THR A 17 -0.39 5.66 -6.39
N ARG A 18 -1.65 5.51 -6.76
CA ARG A 18 -2.46 6.57 -7.39
C ARG A 18 -2.71 7.76 -6.47
N ALA A 19 -2.41 7.65 -5.18
CA ALA A 19 -2.42 8.81 -4.28
C ALA A 19 -1.36 9.84 -4.66
N SER A 20 -0.26 9.42 -5.26
CA SER A 20 0.87 10.28 -5.64
C SER A 20 1.24 10.22 -7.12
N GLN A 21 0.68 9.28 -7.88
CA GLN A 21 0.88 9.13 -9.33
C GLN A 21 -0.46 8.95 -10.02
N SER A 22 -0.56 9.43 -11.26
CA SER A 22 -1.83 9.43 -11.97
C SER A 22 -1.71 8.83 -13.37
N GLU A 23 -2.82 8.26 -13.82
CA GLU A 23 -3.11 7.98 -15.21
C GLU A 23 -4.13 8.99 -15.69
N VAL A 24 -4.35 9.04 -17.00
CA VAL A 24 -5.40 9.88 -17.57
C VAL A 24 -6.77 9.40 -17.05
N ASN A 25 -7.62 10.33 -16.65
CA ASN A 25 -8.98 10.07 -16.16
C ASN A 25 -9.06 9.27 -14.85
N CYS A 26 -8.11 9.50 -13.92
CA CYS A 26 -8.16 8.85 -12.62
C CYS A 26 -8.36 9.83 -11.46
N GLU A 27 -8.92 11.02 -11.71
CA GLU A 27 -9.03 12.09 -10.72
C GLU A 27 -9.80 11.65 -9.47
N ALA A 28 -10.97 11.02 -9.65
CA ALA A 28 -11.79 10.59 -8.52
C ALA A 28 -11.10 9.51 -7.70
N TYR A 29 -10.47 8.55 -8.38
CA TYR A 29 -9.72 7.47 -7.72
C TYR A 29 -8.52 8.04 -6.95
N ALA A 30 -7.75 8.92 -7.60
CA ALA A 30 -6.59 9.57 -6.98
C ALA A 30 -7.00 10.40 -5.76
N ALA A 31 -8.09 11.16 -5.86
CA ALA A 31 -8.60 11.95 -4.73
C ALA A 31 -9.02 11.06 -3.56
N SER A 32 -9.72 9.95 -3.84
CA SER A 32 -10.13 8.99 -2.82
C SER A 32 -8.94 8.38 -2.10
N LYS A 33 -7.94 7.91 -2.85
CA LYS A 33 -6.76 7.25 -2.27
C LYS A 33 -5.83 8.25 -1.59
N GLY A 34 -5.69 9.46 -2.14
CA GLY A 34 -4.96 10.56 -1.52
C GLY A 34 -5.61 10.99 -0.21
N GLY A 35 -6.94 10.99 -0.16
CA GLY A 35 -7.70 11.26 1.06
C GLY A 35 -7.40 10.24 2.16
N LEU A 36 -7.25 8.96 1.81
CA LEU A 36 -6.87 7.92 2.77
C LEU A 36 -5.48 8.16 3.36
N VAL A 37 -4.52 8.59 2.54
CA VAL A 37 -3.17 8.91 3.03
C VAL A 37 -3.22 10.09 4.01
N ALA A 38 -3.94 11.15 3.67
CA ALA A 38 -4.08 12.31 4.55
C ALA A 38 -4.82 11.94 5.85
N LEU A 39 -5.90 11.16 5.74
CA LEU A 39 -6.65 10.68 6.89
C LEU A 39 -5.78 9.85 7.84
N THR A 40 -4.84 9.09 7.31
CA THR A 40 -3.95 8.23 8.09
C THR A 40 -3.15 9.05 9.11
N HIS A 41 -2.48 10.12 8.67
CA HIS A 41 -1.68 10.89 9.64
C HIS A 41 -2.57 11.72 10.57
N ALA A 42 -3.72 12.18 10.12
CA ALA A 42 -4.66 12.89 10.98
C ALA A 42 -5.18 11.98 12.11
N LEU A 43 -5.56 10.75 11.76
CA LEU A 43 -6.00 9.77 12.77
C LEU A 43 -4.86 9.35 13.70
N ALA A 44 -3.65 9.20 13.18
CA ALA A 44 -2.50 8.83 14.00
C ALA A 44 -2.28 9.87 15.12
N VAL A 45 -2.38 11.14 14.80
CA VAL A 45 -2.23 12.23 15.77
C VAL A 45 -3.39 12.24 16.77
N SER A 46 -4.63 12.05 16.28
CA SER A 46 -5.82 12.09 17.14
C SER A 46 -5.95 10.88 18.07
N LEU A 47 -5.51 9.70 17.63
CA LEU A 47 -5.73 8.45 18.36
C LEU A 47 -4.51 7.97 19.15
N GLY A 48 -3.34 8.56 18.93
CA GLY A 48 -2.16 8.20 19.71
C GLY A 48 -2.26 8.66 21.17
N PRO A 49 -1.54 8.01 22.07
CA PRO A 49 -0.63 6.90 21.84
C PRO A 49 -1.30 5.51 21.82
N GLU A 50 -2.59 5.43 22.10
CA GLU A 50 -3.28 4.14 22.30
C GLU A 50 -3.49 3.38 20.97
N VAL A 51 -3.64 4.11 19.86
CA VAL A 51 -3.87 3.49 18.54
C VAL A 51 -2.85 4.04 17.54
N ARG A 52 -2.16 3.14 16.86
CA ARG A 52 -1.30 3.47 15.73
C ARG A 52 -2.11 3.40 14.44
N VAL A 53 -1.86 4.30 13.51
CA VAL A 53 -2.56 4.34 12.22
C VAL A 53 -1.53 4.53 11.12
N ASN A 54 -1.46 3.58 10.22
CA ASN A 54 -0.56 3.59 9.07
C ASN A 54 -1.33 3.26 7.79
N CYS A 55 -0.69 3.50 6.67
CA CYS A 55 -1.26 3.29 5.35
C CYS A 55 -0.32 2.45 4.49
N VAL A 56 -0.87 1.51 3.76
CA VAL A 56 -0.14 0.76 2.72
C VAL A 56 -0.69 1.18 1.37
N SER A 57 0.21 1.57 0.47
CA SER A 57 -0.13 1.99 -0.89
C SER A 57 0.47 1.00 -1.88
N PRO A 58 -0.30 -0.02 -2.30
CA PRO A 58 0.17 -0.99 -3.28
C PRO A 58 0.31 -0.37 -4.66
N GLY A 59 1.27 -0.86 -5.44
CA GLY A 59 1.38 -0.60 -6.87
C GLY A 59 0.59 -1.64 -7.66
N TRP A 60 1.22 -2.21 -8.69
CA TRP A 60 0.58 -3.24 -9.49
C TRP A 60 0.65 -4.59 -8.77
N ILE A 61 -0.51 -5.06 -8.35
CA ILE A 61 -0.67 -6.34 -7.66
C ILE A 61 -1.57 -7.23 -8.51
N ASP A 62 -1.07 -8.41 -8.86
CA ASP A 62 -1.88 -9.43 -9.53
C ASP A 62 -2.69 -10.16 -8.46
N ALA A 63 -3.94 -9.72 -8.31
CA ALA A 63 -4.83 -10.24 -7.28
C ALA A 63 -5.58 -11.51 -7.71
N ARG A 64 -5.31 -12.03 -8.91
CA ARG A 64 -5.92 -13.27 -9.38
C ARG A 64 -5.47 -14.46 -8.54
N ASP A 65 -6.27 -15.51 -8.49
CA ASP A 65 -5.87 -16.72 -7.78
C ASP A 65 -4.66 -17.40 -8.45
N PRO A 66 -3.94 -18.28 -7.73
CA PRO A 66 -2.73 -18.91 -8.29
C PRO A 66 -2.98 -19.73 -9.56
N SER A 67 -4.14 -20.35 -9.72
CA SER A 67 -4.42 -21.13 -10.92
C SER A 67 -4.62 -20.23 -12.14
N ALA A 68 -5.30 -19.09 -11.99
CA ALA A 68 -5.45 -18.12 -13.06
C ALA A 68 -4.11 -17.51 -13.46
N ARG A 69 -3.26 -17.21 -12.50
CA ARG A 69 -1.90 -16.70 -12.75
C ARG A 69 -1.05 -17.69 -13.54
N ARG A 70 -1.19 -18.98 -13.24
CA ARG A 70 -0.47 -20.04 -13.99
C ARG A 70 -1.03 -20.24 -15.40
N ALA A 71 -2.36 -20.18 -15.55
CA ALA A 71 -3.03 -20.40 -16.83
C ALA A 71 -2.76 -19.26 -17.82
N GLU A 72 -2.75 -18.01 -17.32
CA GLU A 72 -2.53 -16.81 -18.15
C GLU A 72 -1.50 -15.91 -17.43
N PRO A 73 -0.22 -16.28 -17.46
CA PRO A 73 0.81 -15.48 -16.78
C PRO A 73 0.95 -14.11 -17.44
N LEU A 74 1.35 -13.13 -16.64
CA LEU A 74 1.71 -11.80 -17.14
C LEU A 74 2.98 -11.91 -17.97
N SER A 75 3.17 -10.96 -18.89
CA SER A 75 4.32 -10.96 -19.78
C SER A 75 5.61 -10.66 -19.02
N ASP A 76 6.75 -11.05 -19.60
CA ASP A 76 8.06 -10.68 -19.06
C ASP A 76 8.23 -9.18 -19.04
N ALA A 77 7.71 -8.47 -20.02
CA ALA A 77 7.74 -7.02 -20.06
C ALA A 77 6.98 -6.38 -18.87
N ASP A 78 5.85 -6.97 -18.49
CA ASP A 78 5.08 -6.50 -17.33
C ASP A 78 5.91 -6.63 -16.05
N HIS A 79 6.53 -7.80 -15.84
CA HIS A 79 7.37 -8.03 -14.68
C HIS A 79 8.61 -7.12 -14.69
N ALA A 80 9.19 -6.89 -15.87
CA ALA A 80 10.41 -6.11 -16.02
C ALA A 80 10.23 -4.62 -15.74
N GLN A 81 9.00 -4.11 -15.67
CA GLN A 81 8.74 -2.73 -15.26
C GLN A 81 9.06 -2.48 -13.78
N HIS A 82 9.31 -3.53 -13.04
CA HIS A 82 9.54 -3.45 -11.60
C HIS A 82 11.02 -3.73 -11.28
N PRO A 83 11.72 -2.83 -10.59
CA PRO A 83 13.07 -3.12 -10.11
C PRO A 83 13.19 -4.42 -9.32
N ALA A 84 12.13 -4.80 -8.60
CA ALA A 84 12.09 -6.07 -7.88
C ALA A 84 12.02 -7.30 -8.81
N GLY A 85 11.80 -7.10 -10.11
CA GLY A 85 11.83 -8.15 -11.12
C GLY A 85 10.49 -8.82 -11.38
N ARG A 86 9.42 -8.38 -10.73
CA ARG A 86 8.09 -8.98 -10.92
C ARG A 86 6.97 -8.05 -10.49
N VAL A 87 5.79 -8.29 -11.03
CA VAL A 87 4.53 -7.72 -10.53
C VAL A 87 4.27 -8.30 -9.13
N GLY A 88 3.66 -7.52 -8.26
CA GLY A 88 3.39 -7.94 -6.90
C GLY A 88 2.25 -8.95 -6.78
N THR A 89 2.16 -9.58 -5.63
CA THR A 89 1.09 -10.51 -5.27
C THR A 89 0.36 -10.01 -4.03
N VAL A 90 -0.79 -10.63 -3.75
CA VAL A 90 -1.58 -10.30 -2.54
C VAL A 90 -0.74 -10.51 -1.28
N GLU A 91 0.11 -11.54 -1.28
CA GLU A 91 0.98 -11.87 -0.14
C GLU A 91 2.01 -10.77 0.14
N ASP A 92 2.47 -10.06 -0.90
CA ASP A 92 3.40 -8.95 -0.71
C ASP A 92 2.78 -7.83 0.12
N VAL A 93 1.51 -7.51 -0.16
CA VAL A 93 0.77 -6.50 0.61
C VAL A 93 0.44 -7.02 2.01
N ALA A 94 -0.02 -8.26 2.10
CA ALA A 94 -0.40 -8.86 3.37
C ALA A 94 0.76 -8.92 4.36
N ALA A 95 1.98 -9.19 3.89
CA ALA A 95 3.16 -9.22 4.73
C ALA A 95 3.44 -7.87 5.40
N MET A 96 3.32 -6.77 4.65
CA MET A 96 3.50 -5.42 5.20
C MET A 96 2.39 -5.09 6.19
N VAL A 97 1.14 -5.42 5.87
CA VAL A 97 0.00 -5.19 6.76
C VAL A 97 0.19 -5.94 8.08
N ALA A 98 0.57 -7.22 8.00
CA ALA A 98 0.79 -8.05 9.19
C ALA A 98 1.88 -7.45 10.09
N TRP A 99 2.98 -6.99 9.51
CA TRP A 99 4.06 -6.35 10.27
C TRP A 99 3.57 -5.07 10.95
N LEU A 100 2.85 -4.22 10.24
CA LEU A 100 2.32 -2.96 10.78
C LEU A 100 1.33 -3.18 11.93
N LEU A 101 0.59 -4.29 11.91
CA LEU A 101 -0.34 -4.65 12.97
C LEU A 101 0.37 -5.29 14.17
N SER A 102 1.62 -5.71 14.01
CA SER A 102 2.37 -6.41 15.06
C SER A 102 3.00 -5.43 16.05
N ARG A 103 3.43 -5.97 17.19
CA ARG A 103 4.16 -5.19 18.21
C ARG A 103 5.50 -4.67 17.69
N ASN A 104 6.08 -5.33 16.69
CA ASN A 104 7.37 -4.91 16.13
C ASN A 104 7.29 -3.53 15.48
N ALA A 105 6.11 -3.10 15.07
CA ALA A 105 5.88 -1.77 14.49
C ALA A 105 5.45 -0.73 15.54
N GLY A 106 5.77 -0.94 16.81
CA GLY A 106 5.28 -0.12 17.92
C GLY A 106 5.67 1.35 17.88
N PHE A 107 6.73 1.70 17.16
CA PHE A 107 7.16 3.10 17.01
C PHE A 107 6.81 3.68 15.63
N VAL A 108 5.95 2.99 14.88
CA VAL A 108 5.55 3.38 13.51
C VAL A 108 4.09 3.77 13.51
N THR A 109 3.80 5.04 13.25
CA THR A 109 2.44 5.55 13.12
C THR A 109 2.44 6.78 12.22
N GLY A 110 1.33 7.04 11.55
CA GLY A 110 1.15 8.19 10.68
C GLY A 110 1.88 8.08 9.34
N GLN A 111 2.35 6.89 8.96
CA GLN A 111 3.21 6.71 7.80
C GLN A 111 2.49 6.05 6.64
N GLU A 112 2.93 6.37 5.43
CA GLU A 112 2.56 5.67 4.21
C GLU A 112 3.71 4.76 3.78
N PHE A 113 3.37 3.49 3.48
CA PHE A 113 4.33 2.49 2.99
C PHE A 113 3.94 2.08 1.58
N VAL A 114 4.78 2.42 0.62
CA VAL A 114 4.57 2.05 -0.78
C VAL A 114 5.12 0.64 -1.02
N VAL A 115 4.28 -0.24 -1.54
CA VAL A 115 4.63 -1.64 -1.85
C VAL A 115 4.40 -1.86 -3.34
N ASP A 116 5.41 -1.57 -4.15
CA ASP A 116 5.28 -1.48 -5.60
C ASP A 116 6.44 -2.10 -6.38
N GLY A 117 7.31 -2.83 -5.71
CA GLY A 117 8.50 -3.41 -6.35
C GLY A 117 9.48 -2.36 -6.86
N GLY A 118 9.34 -1.12 -6.42
CA GLY A 118 10.20 -0.01 -6.84
C GLY A 118 9.75 0.70 -8.12
N MET A 119 8.61 0.31 -8.69
CA MET A 119 8.16 0.84 -9.98
C MET A 119 8.02 2.37 -9.98
N THR A 120 7.48 2.96 -8.91
CA THR A 120 7.29 4.41 -8.82
C THR A 120 8.60 5.19 -8.71
N LYS A 121 9.71 4.53 -8.48
CA LYS A 121 11.04 5.15 -8.37
C LYS A 121 11.83 5.10 -9.68
N THR A 122 11.36 4.32 -10.65
CA THR A 122 12.02 4.15 -11.93
C THR A 122 11.78 5.37 -12.81
N MET A 123 12.85 5.91 -13.39
CA MET A 123 12.76 6.95 -14.42
C MET A 123 12.43 6.27 -15.76
N ILE A 124 11.53 6.86 -16.52
CA ILE A 124 11.14 6.36 -17.83
C ILE A 124 11.58 7.39 -18.87
N TYR A 125 12.34 6.92 -19.86
CA TYR A 125 12.82 7.75 -20.95
C TYR A 125 12.13 7.36 -22.25
N SER A 126 11.78 8.36 -23.05
CA SER A 126 11.31 8.15 -24.42
C SER A 126 12.50 8.05 -25.36
N ASP A 127 12.48 7.07 -26.26
CA ASP A 127 13.48 6.91 -27.28
C ASP A 127 13.16 7.74 -28.53
#